data_26ac0fefea8ed9ab50257aa89a0090fd
#
_entry.id   26ac0fefea8ed9ab50257aa89a0090fd
#
_cell.length_a   1.000
_cell.length_b   1.000
_cell.length_c   1.000
_cell.angle_alpha   90.00
_cell.angle_beta   90.00
_cell.angle_gamma   90.00
#
_symmetry.space_group_name_H-M   'P 1'
#
loop_
_entity.id
_entity.type
_entity.pdbx_description
1 polymer ?
#
loop_
_entity_poly.entity_id
_entity_poly.type
_entity_poly.pdbx_seq_one_letter_code
_entity_poly.pdbx_strand_id
1 'polypeptide(L)'
;MSTAQEKRELLFNVHTPVELPTKEFEDDWWPLISNAWSCYSGPKPTPVGAPLGYIRNYTCRLATKFNPRPKDTTNDSPDTKRRKRTVRVAHECLAAIKITHVTTTGITIVERTHSDAPAVHTHSLADVDKVKRPAAIKAMIDKETLKKNNPLETIASIRQLAEESGLGEAAAFVTRAELVNTRRRQRHTELVPLVGDAHVDDEVRAAIEFLATKDYQCKSFGGNVAATLSGAIPLFNVNDGSPSTSNNNTTTNSRITNPAQGLVFGRSQQLTKLATHGWLTLIGSMEDSNKHGWKLFTLYVRDNLGCWDSGAHFFVSDTSSSTITQALKLVRQLAPLWQPRYILTDRSLAITTAIETTFPRTVQDAQQDERQKCEVIFSTTHTMQIWKCNITDPQARHRMIQALHCRTRLGFEYMVEKATSGCNNLATKQYIKDNCVDAERWGLFARQKSPFLLQVASLSVLDTYHNEVKRLPSAMYGLIGKQGQTTTTILMFSLHSSAID
;
A
#
# COMPACT_ATOMS: atom_id res chain seq x y z
N MET A 1 -11.38 37.60 -26.42
CA MET A 1 -11.39 36.79 -25.15
C MET A 1 -9.94 36.61 -24.71
N SER A 2 -9.60 36.94 -23.46
CA SER A 2 -8.25 36.74 -22.92
C SER A 2 -7.93 35.25 -22.80
N THR A 3 -6.72 34.86 -23.16
CA THR A 3 -6.26 33.49 -23.07
C THR A 3 -6.15 33.05 -21.60
N ALA A 4 -6.13 31.73 -21.33
CA ALA A 4 -5.94 31.22 -19.95
C ALA A 4 -4.63 31.73 -19.33
N GLN A 5 -3.58 31.85 -20.12
CA GLN A 5 -2.29 32.39 -19.65
C GLN A 5 -2.38 33.85 -19.27
N GLU A 6 -3.04 34.70 -20.09
CA GLU A 6 -3.26 36.12 -19.78
C GLU A 6 -4.09 36.31 -18.50
N LYS A 7 -5.15 35.51 -18.32
CA LYS A 7 -5.94 35.48 -17.08
C LYS A 7 -5.06 35.14 -15.86
N ARG A 8 -4.17 34.14 -16.00
CA ARG A 8 -3.24 33.72 -14.92
C ARG A 8 -2.27 34.87 -14.56
N GLU A 9 -1.66 35.51 -15.56
CA GLU A 9 -0.71 36.60 -15.35
C GLU A 9 -1.37 37.83 -14.71
N LEU A 10 -2.59 38.14 -15.11
CA LEU A 10 -3.36 39.23 -14.55
C LEU A 10 -3.67 39.03 -13.08
N LEU A 11 -4.15 37.83 -12.68
CA LEU A 11 -4.43 37.47 -11.28
C LEU A 11 -3.18 37.13 -10.48
N PHE A 12 -2.05 36.86 -11.11
CA PHE A 12 -0.76 36.71 -10.45
C PHE A 12 -0.19 38.08 -10.05
N ASN A 13 -0.17 39.01 -11.00
CA ASN A 13 0.42 40.34 -10.80
C ASN A 13 -0.53 41.34 -10.13
N VAL A 14 -1.82 41.32 -10.40
CA VAL A 14 -2.88 42.21 -9.89
C VAL A 14 -2.41 43.67 -9.84
N HIS A 15 -2.01 44.25 -10.97
CA HIS A 15 -1.54 45.64 -11.01
C HIS A 15 -2.64 46.65 -10.72
N THR A 16 -3.86 46.34 -11.14
CA THR A 16 -5.09 47.13 -10.95
C THR A 16 -6.17 46.23 -10.36
N PRO A 17 -7.15 46.77 -9.63
CA PRO A 17 -8.30 45.99 -9.18
C PRO A 17 -8.99 45.29 -10.36
N VAL A 18 -9.32 44.02 -10.22
CA VAL A 18 -10.01 43.19 -11.22
C VAL A 18 -11.41 42.92 -10.70
N GLU A 19 -12.41 43.36 -11.46
CA GLU A 19 -13.82 43.16 -11.16
C GLU A 19 -14.44 42.16 -12.13
N LEU A 20 -15.04 41.09 -11.62
CA LEU A 20 -15.64 40.04 -12.41
C LEU A 20 -16.96 39.55 -11.80
N PRO A 21 -17.90 39.06 -12.60
CA PRO A 21 -19.02 38.29 -12.05
C PRO A 21 -18.51 37.15 -11.19
N THR A 22 -19.09 36.95 -9.99
CA THR A 22 -18.61 35.94 -9.02
C THR A 22 -18.55 34.54 -9.62
N LYS A 23 -19.56 34.17 -10.42
CA LYS A 23 -19.60 32.88 -11.09
C LYS A 23 -18.45 32.72 -12.09
N GLU A 24 -18.19 33.70 -12.92
CA GLU A 24 -17.08 33.69 -13.89
C GLU A 24 -15.73 33.61 -13.16
N PHE A 25 -15.58 34.38 -12.04
CA PHE A 25 -14.39 34.33 -11.23
C PHE A 25 -14.15 32.90 -10.65
N GLU A 26 -15.17 32.27 -10.06
CA GLU A 26 -15.06 30.96 -9.42
C GLU A 26 -14.86 29.82 -10.42
N ASP A 27 -15.54 29.85 -11.57
CA ASP A 27 -15.55 28.77 -12.55
C ASP A 27 -14.35 28.87 -13.53
N ASP A 28 -14.04 30.09 -14.03
CA ASP A 28 -13.13 30.27 -15.16
C ASP A 28 -11.77 30.90 -14.80
N TRP A 29 -11.70 31.74 -13.76
CA TRP A 29 -10.47 32.48 -13.44
C TRP A 29 -9.72 31.89 -12.24
N TRP A 30 -10.38 31.67 -11.12
CA TRP A 30 -9.74 31.20 -9.90
C TRP A 30 -9.11 29.79 -10.01
N PRO A 31 -9.70 28.83 -10.71
CA PRO A 31 -9.08 27.53 -10.93
C PRO A 31 -7.73 27.57 -11.63
N LEU A 32 -7.49 28.59 -12.45
CA LEU A 32 -6.25 28.75 -13.21
C LEU A 32 -5.07 29.18 -12.34
N ILE A 33 -5.31 29.92 -11.22
CA ILE A 33 -4.27 30.58 -10.41
C ILE A 33 -4.31 30.25 -8.92
N SER A 34 -5.29 29.50 -8.46
CA SER A 34 -5.50 29.15 -7.05
C SER A 34 -4.29 28.51 -6.35
N ASN A 35 -3.34 27.99 -7.12
CA ASN A 35 -2.08 27.44 -6.61
C ASN A 35 -1.09 28.53 -6.15
N ALA A 36 -1.13 29.71 -6.72
CA ALA A 36 -0.23 30.83 -6.36
C ALA A 36 -0.59 31.42 -4.98
N TRP A 37 -1.83 31.38 -4.61
CA TRP A 37 -2.35 32.04 -3.45
C TRP A 37 -2.67 31.06 -2.30
N SER A 38 -2.45 31.50 -1.06
CA SER A 38 -2.75 30.77 0.16
C SER A 38 -3.62 31.62 1.08
N CYS A 39 -4.83 31.15 1.34
CA CYS A 39 -5.73 31.84 2.26
C CYS A 39 -5.17 31.77 3.69
N TYR A 40 -5.08 32.91 4.37
CA TYR A 40 -4.58 32.99 5.75
C TYR A 40 -5.64 33.42 6.76
N SER A 41 -6.80 33.88 6.30
CA SER A 41 -7.93 34.22 7.17
C SER A 41 -9.23 33.62 6.63
N GLY A 42 -10.11 33.20 7.52
CA GLY A 42 -11.48 32.84 7.14
C GLY A 42 -12.23 34.04 6.52
N PRO A 43 -13.41 33.80 5.90
CA PRO A 43 -14.23 34.87 5.35
C PRO A 43 -14.65 35.83 6.49
N LYS A 44 -14.46 37.14 6.25
CA LYS A 44 -14.88 38.20 7.15
C LYS A 44 -15.99 39.00 6.48
N PRO A 45 -17.05 39.43 7.19
CA PRO A 45 -18.06 40.30 6.61
C PRO A 45 -17.43 41.61 6.12
N THR A 46 -18.03 42.23 5.12
CA THR A 46 -17.64 43.56 4.67
C THR A 46 -17.89 44.58 5.79
N PRO A 47 -17.08 45.66 5.89
CA PRO A 47 -17.26 46.70 6.89
C PRO A 47 -18.65 47.35 6.83
N VAL A 48 -19.10 47.88 7.95
CA VAL A 48 -20.36 48.66 8.02
C VAL A 48 -20.30 49.84 7.07
N GLY A 49 -21.31 49.99 6.23
CA GLY A 49 -21.36 51.02 5.17
C GLY A 49 -20.85 50.59 3.80
N ALA A 50 -20.21 49.40 3.69
CA ALA A 50 -19.85 48.82 2.40
C ALA A 50 -20.98 47.86 1.90
N PRO A 51 -21.04 47.57 0.61
CA PRO A 51 -21.99 46.58 0.05
C PRO A 51 -21.89 45.23 0.78
N LEU A 52 -23.05 44.64 1.02
CA LEU A 52 -23.13 43.33 1.74
C LEU A 52 -22.33 42.25 1.01
N GLY A 53 -21.43 41.60 1.76
CA GLY A 53 -20.56 40.59 1.21
C GLY A 53 -19.55 40.06 2.21
N TYR A 54 -18.52 39.40 1.72
CA TYR A 54 -17.42 38.89 2.55
C TYR A 54 -16.06 39.10 1.87
N ILE A 55 -15.04 39.21 2.70
CA ILE A 55 -13.65 39.43 2.30
C ILE A 55 -12.82 38.19 2.69
N ARG A 56 -11.97 37.74 1.77
CA ARG A 56 -10.92 36.76 2.03
C ARG A 56 -9.55 37.33 1.69
N ASN A 57 -8.60 37.15 2.59
CA ASN A 57 -7.23 37.59 2.38
C ASN A 57 -6.31 36.42 2.05
N TYR A 58 -5.45 36.65 1.07
CA TYR A 58 -4.51 35.64 0.57
C TYR A 58 -3.10 36.23 0.53
N THR A 59 -2.11 35.37 0.82
CA THR A 59 -0.69 35.67 0.62
C THR A 59 -0.12 34.76 -0.44
N CYS A 60 0.96 35.18 -1.08
CA CYS A 60 1.69 34.33 -2.00
C CYS A 60 2.06 33.00 -1.31
N ARG A 61 1.92 31.88 -2.04
CA ARG A 61 2.24 30.56 -1.51
C ARG A 61 3.72 30.39 -1.19
N LEU A 62 4.60 31.12 -1.84
CA LEU A 62 6.05 31.12 -1.59
C LEU A 62 6.46 32.18 -0.55
N ALA A 63 5.49 32.90 0.03
CA ALA A 63 5.76 33.76 1.17
C ALA A 63 6.23 32.91 2.35
N THR A 64 7.39 33.25 2.91
CA THR A 64 7.91 32.55 4.10
C THR A 64 7.15 33.01 5.33
N LYS A 65 6.23 32.18 5.79
CA LYS A 65 5.77 32.28 7.18
C LYS A 65 6.68 31.40 8.02
N PHE A 66 7.72 32.00 8.55
CA PHE A 66 8.49 31.38 9.62
C PHE A 66 7.66 31.53 10.91
N ASN A 67 6.82 30.56 11.20
CA ASN A 67 6.31 30.34 12.54
C ASN A 67 7.06 29.13 13.09
N PRO A 68 8.14 29.33 13.87
CA PRO A 68 8.69 28.26 14.68
C PRO A 68 7.60 27.93 15.72
N ARG A 69 6.85 26.85 15.49
CA ARG A 69 6.12 26.25 16.60
C ARG A 69 7.16 25.92 17.66
N PRO A 70 6.96 26.33 18.92
CA PRO A 70 7.80 25.87 20.01
C PRO A 70 7.87 24.33 19.88
N LYS A 71 9.07 23.79 19.92
CA LYS A 71 9.24 22.36 20.10
C LYS A 71 8.74 22.05 21.50
N ASP A 72 7.53 21.52 21.62
CA ASP A 72 7.15 20.81 22.83
C ASP A 72 8.10 19.64 22.99
N THR A 73 9.06 19.81 23.89
CA THR A 73 10.14 18.87 24.21
C THR A 73 9.67 17.73 25.13
N THR A 74 8.38 17.45 25.19
CA THR A 74 7.86 16.37 26.04
C THR A 74 6.97 15.47 25.20
N ASN A 75 7.56 14.52 24.47
CA ASN A 75 7.04 13.23 24.03
C ASN A 75 7.79 12.77 22.76
N ASP A 76 9.09 12.53 22.90
CA ASP A 76 9.85 11.72 21.93
C ASP A 76 9.59 10.24 22.27
N SER A 77 8.58 9.65 21.64
CA SER A 77 8.55 8.21 21.44
C SER A 77 9.45 7.86 20.25
N PRO A 78 10.39 6.89 20.39
CA PRO A 78 11.46 6.68 19.40
C PRO A 78 11.02 6.06 18.07
N ASP A 79 9.74 5.81 17.81
CA ASP A 79 9.30 4.92 16.72
C ASP A 79 8.52 5.54 15.56
N THR A 80 8.37 6.86 15.50
CA THR A 80 7.80 7.50 14.31
C THR A 80 8.90 8.13 13.45
N LYS A 81 9.41 7.38 12.45
CA LYS A 81 10.23 7.93 11.37
C LYS A 81 9.44 9.00 10.63
N ARG A 82 9.48 10.24 11.13
CA ARG A 82 8.94 11.40 10.40
C ARG A 82 9.64 11.50 9.05
N ARG A 83 8.88 11.36 7.95
CA ARG A 83 9.37 11.66 6.60
C ARG A 83 10.03 13.03 6.64
N LYS A 84 11.32 13.11 6.26
CA LYS A 84 12.02 14.37 6.04
C LYS A 84 11.21 15.15 5.00
N ARG A 85 10.49 16.19 5.45
CA ARG A 85 9.83 17.13 4.53
C ARG A 85 10.95 17.86 3.80
N THR A 86 10.91 17.84 2.47
CA THR A 86 11.78 18.69 1.66
C THR A 86 11.55 20.13 2.11
N VAL A 87 12.58 20.76 2.66
CA VAL A 87 12.51 22.18 3.06
C VAL A 87 12.26 22.95 1.78
N ARG A 88 11.11 23.64 1.70
CA ARG A 88 10.80 24.51 0.57
C ARG A 88 11.85 25.63 0.57
N VAL A 89 12.43 25.92 -0.59
CA VAL A 89 13.25 27.10 -0.75
C VAL A 89 12.36 28.29 -0.42
N ALA A 90 12.76 29.06 0.58
CA ALA A 90 12.05 30.23 1.02
C ALA A 90 12.29 31.35 0.00
N HIS A 91 11.26 31.76 -0.70
CA HIS A 91 11.28 33.03 -1.43
C HIS A 91 10.67 34.08 -0.52
N GLU A 92 11.37 35.20 -0.31
CA GLU A 92 10.86 36.34 0.45
C GLU A 92 9.82 37.09 -0.40
N CYS A 93 8.70 36.47 -0.70
CA CYS A 93 7.63 37.10 -1.47
C CYS A 93 6.58 37.67 -0.52
N LEU A 94 6.41 38.98 -0.57
CA LEU A 94 5.45 39.73 0.26
C LEU A 94 4.10 39.99 -0.44
N ALA A 95 3.92 39.47 -1.66
CA ALA A 95 2.69 39.66 -2.41
C ALA A 95 1.46 39.14 -1.64
N ALA A 96 0.45 39.97 -1.50
CA ALA A 96 -0.82 39.65 -0.84
C ALA A 96 -1.98 40.31 -1.58
N ILE A 97 -3.09 39.59 -1.66
CA ILE A 97 -4.33 40.05 -2.30
C ILE A 97 -5.50 39.93 -1.34
N LYS A 98 -6.47 40.79 -1.55
CA LYS A 98 -7.79 40.79 -0.91
C LYS A 98 -8.83 40.47 -1.98
N ILE A 99 -9.66 39.47 -1.73
CA ILE A 99 -10.79 39.11 -2.60
C ILE A 99 -12.06 39.46 -1.85
N THR A 100 -12.84 40.41 -2.43
CA THR A 100 -14.13 40.86 -1.89
C THR A 100 -15.24 40.29 -2.76
N HIS A 101 -16.11 39.48 -2.16
CA HIS A 101 -17.32 38.99 -2.82
C HIS A 101 -18.51 39.83 -2.39
N VAL A 102 -19.06 40.59 -3.28
CA VAL A 102 -20.24 41.45 -3.08
C VAL A 102 -21.50 40.65 -3.42
N THR A 103 -22.22 40.20 -2.38
CA THR A 103 -23.40 39.35 -2.57
C THR A 103 -24.59 40.07 -3.21
N THR A 104 -24.70 41.38 -3.00
CA THR A 104 -25.79 42.20 -3.56
C THR A 104 -25.72 42.37 -5.07
N THR A 105 -24.52 42.48 -5.61
CA THR A 105 -24.30 42.69 -7.08
C THR A 105 -23.82 41.45 -7.79
N GLY A 106 -23.42 40.37 -7.03
CA GLY A 106 -22.84 39.19 -7.60
C GLY A 106 -21.46 39.41 -8.25
N ILE A 107 -20.73 40.45 -7.78
CA ILE A 107 -19.41 40.82 -8.30
C ILE A 107 -18.32 40.42 -7.32
N THR A 108 -17.22 39.92 -7.83
CA THR A 108 -15.98 39.64 -7.08
C THR A 108 -14.92 40.65 -7.51
N ILE A 109 -14.31 41.31 -6.51
CA ILE A 109 -13.25 42.28 -6.68
C ILE A 109 -11.95 41.67 -6.12
N VAL A 110 -10.92 41.60 -6.93
CA VAL A 110 -9.57 41.17 -6.56
C VAL A 110 -8.64 42.36 -6.56
N GLU A 111 -8.07 42.68 -5.41
CA GLU A 111 -7.18 43.84 -5.27
C GLU A 111 -5.99 43.48 -4.36
N ARG A 112 -4.91 44.26 -4.43
CA ARG A 112 -3.78 44.12 -3.50
C ARG A 112 -4.14 44.59 -2.11
N THR A 113 -3.57 43.92 -1.12
CA THR A 113 -3.82 44.28 0.30
C THR A 113 -3.09 45.54 0.71
N HIS A 114 -1.91 45.84 0.13
CA HIS A 114 -1.11 47.04 0.44
C HIS A 114 -0.65 47.70 -0.89
N SER A 115 -0.97 48.99 -1.04
CA SER A 115 -0.57 49.79 -2.20
C SER A 115 0.92 50.14 -2.21
N ASP A 116 1.56 50.14 -1.03
CA ASP A 116 2.94 50.63 -0.81
C ASP A 116 4.01 49.55 -0.80
N ALA A 117 3.62 48.26 -0.80
CA ALA A 117 4.57 47.17 -0.91
C ALA A 117 5.07 47.00 -2.36
N PRO A 118 6.35 46.64 -2.60
CA PRO A 118 6.80 46.32 -3.92
C PRO A 118 5.88 45.26 -4.53
N ALA A 119 5.17 45.69 -5.53
CA ALA A 119 3.98 45.04 -6.06
C ALA A 119 4.31 43.78 -6.87
N VAL A 120 5.55 43.37 -6.93
CA VAL A 120 6.02 42.30 -7.81
C VAL A 120 6.40 41.05 -7.02
N HIS A 121 5.93 39.93 -7.48
CA HIS A 121 6.44 38.65 -6.97
C HIS A 121 7.96 38.58 -7.17
N THR A 122 8.70 38.06 -6.19
CA THR A 122 10.16 37.85 -6.28
C THR A 122 10.53 36.56 -7.04
N HIS A 123 9.55 35.89 -7.63
CA HIS A 123 9.66 34.61 -8.32
C HIS A 123 8.68 34.56 -9.50
N SER A 124 8.87 33.62 -10.41
CA SER A 124 8.00 33.40 -11.57
C SER A 124 6.74 32.59 -11.21
N LEU A 125 5.76 32.62 -12.10
CA LEU A 125 4.57 31.77 -12.03
C LEU A 125 4.95 30.28 -12.15
N ALA A 126 5.96 29.97 -12.99
CA ALA A 126 6.48 28.60 -13.13
C ALA A 126 7.05 28.03 -11.81
N ASP A 127 7.64 28.86 -10.95
CA ASP A 127 8.15 28.39 -9.64
C ASP A 127 7.02 27.97 -8.71
N VAL A 128 5.88 28.64 -8.79
CA VAL A 128 4.66 28.23 -8.07
C VAL A 128 4.13 26.91 -8.63
N ASP A 129 4.11 26.77 -9.96
CA ASP A 129 3.63 25.56 -10.62
C ASP A 129 4.50 24.34 -10.29
N LYS A 130 5.80 24.50 -10.10
CA LYS A 130 6.69 23.42 -9.59
C LYS A 130 6.29 22.92 -8.19
N VAL A 131 5.78 23.82 -7.35
CA VAL A 131 5.40 23.47 -5.95
C VAL A 131 3.99 22.88 -5.87
N LYS A 132 3.05 23.46 -6.60
CA LYS A 132 1.64 23.04 -6.56
C LYS A 132 0.97 23.35 -7.89
N ARG A 133 0.22 22.40 -8.44
CA ARG A 133 -0.54 22.57 -9.69
C ARG A 133 -1.78 23.42 -9.47
N PRO A 134 -2.21 24.24 -10.45
CA PRO A 134 -3.50 24.90 -10.47
C PRO A 134 -4.67 23.92 -10.31
N ALA A 135 -5.80 24.40 -9.81
CA ALA A 135 -6.99 23.58 -9.67
C ALA A 135 -7.49 23.02 -11.01
N ALA A 136 -7.38 23.82 -12.09
CA ALA A 136 -7.71 23.37 -13.44
C ALA A 136 -6.87 22.16 -13.88
N ILE A 137 -5.54 22.18 -13.69
CA ILE A 137 -4.67 21.03 -13.99
C ILE A 137 -5.01 19.82 -13.09
N LYS A 138 -5.35 20.03 -11.82
CA LYS A 138 -5.77 18.94 -10.95
C LYS A 138 -7.07 18.30 -11.41
N ALA A 139 -8.04 19.10 -11.86
CA ALA A 139 -9.27 18.58 -12.44
C ALA A 139 -9.01 17.73 -13.70
N MET A 140 -8.05 18.14 -14.56
CA MET A 140 -7.61 17.35 -15.71
C MET A 140 -6.97 16.03 -15.24
N ILE A 141 -6.08 16.08 -14.23
CA ILE A 141 -5.46 14.89 -13.64
C ILE A 141 -6.55 13.96 -13.10
N ASP A 142 -7.51 14.47 -12.34
CA ASP A 142 -8.59 13.70 -11.75
C ASP A 142 -9.45 13.02 -12.83
N LYS A 143 -9.77 13.72 -13.92
CA LYS A 143 -10.53 13.20 -15.06
C LYS A 143 -9.76 12.14 -15.86
N GLU A 144 -8.51 12.42 -16.21
CA GLU A 144 -7.69 11.52 -17.03
C GLU A 144 -7.27 10.25 -16.27
N THR A 145 -7.09 10.35 -14.95
CA THR A 145 -6.76 9.17 -14.12
C THR A 145 -7.88 8.13 -14.04
N LEU A 146 -9.13 8.52 -14.28
CA LEU A 146 -10.28 7.60 -14.37
C LEU A 146 -10.24 6.70 -15.61
N LYS A 147 -9.57 7.11 -16.70
CA LYS A 147 -9.50 6.36 -17.96
C LYS A 147 -8.63 5.08 -17.90
N LYS A 148 -7.96 4.81 -16.78
CA LYS A 148 -7.13 3.60 -16.51
C LYS A 148 -5.95 3.35 -17.48
N ASN A 149 -5.55 4.34 -18.26
CA ASN A 149 -4.40 4.25 -19.17
C ASN A 149 -3.07 4.10 -18.42
N ASN A 150 -2.01 3.71 -19.13
CA ASN A 150 -0.66 3.71 -18.61
C ASN A 150 -0.30 5.10 -18.04
N PRO A 151 0.42 5.22 -16.93
CA PRO A 151 0.81 6.52 -16.36
C PRO A 151 1.53 7.46 -17.32
N LEU A 152 2.34 6.95 -18.23
CA LEU A 152 3.02 7.76 -19.25
C LEU A 152 2.05 8.32 -20.29
N GLU A 153 1.14 7.50 -20.77
CA GLU A 153 0.07 7.91 -21.69
C GLU A 153 -0.87 8.93 -21.03
N THR A 154 -1.20 8.72 -19.76
CA THR A 154 -2.01 9.66 -18.98
C THR A 154 -1.32 11.02 -18.85
N ILE A 155 0.00 11.08 -18.61
CA ILE A 155 0.76 12.35 -18.58
C ILE A 155 0.75 13.01 -19.95
N ALA A 156 0.94 12.26 -21.02
CA ALA A 156 0.92 12.80 -22.39
C ALA A 156 -0.46 13.39 -22.71
N SER A 157 -1.55 12.68 -22.40
CA SER A 157 -2.91 13.18 -22.58
C SER A 157 -3.20 14.47 -21.79
N ILE A 158 -2.76 14.52 -20.50
CA ILE A 158 -2.93 15.72 -19.68
C ILE A 158 -2.16 16.90 -20.27
N ARG A 159 -0.93 16.70 -20.75
CA ARG A 159 -0.14 17.75 -21.37
C ARG A 159 -0.78 18.27 -22.66
N GLN A 160 -1.28 17.38 -23.49
CA GLN A 160 -2.00 17.77 -24.72
C GLN A 160 -3.25 18.60 -24.39
N LEU A 161 -4.11 18.15 -23.48
CA LEU A 161 -5.32 18.89 -23.07
C LEU A 161 -4.98 20.24 -22.43
N ALA A 162 -3.89 20.31 -21.69
CA ALA A 162 -3.42 21.56 -21.09
C ALA A 162 -2.89 22.53 -22.14
N GLU A 163 -2.19 22.03 -23.16
CA GLU A 163 -1.73 22.85 -24.31
C GLU A 163 -2.91 23.45 -25.05
N GLU A 164 -3.91 22.62 -25.38
CA GLU A 164 -5.16 23.06 -26.03
C GLU A 164 -5.92 24.12 -25.19
N SER A 165 -5.79 24.04 -23.86
CA SER A 165 -6.41 24.99 -22.92
C SER A 165 -5.54 26.17 -22.54
N GLY A 166 -4.34 26.34 -23.13
CA GLY A 166 -3.39 27.41 -22.81
C GLY A 166 -2.74 27.29 -21.44
N LEU A 167 -2.64 26.07 -20.88
CA LEU A 167 -2.04 25.74 -19.57
C LEU A 167 -0.83 24.79 -19.68
N GLY A 168 -0.22 24.68 -20.87
CA GLY A 168 0.86 23.75 -21.16
C GLY A 168 2.04 23.87 -20.20
N GLU A 169 2.48 25.12 -19.91
CA GLU A 169 3.56 25.36 -18.95
C GLU A 169 3.28 24.80 -17.55
N ALA A 170 2.05 24.96 -17.04
CA ALA A 170 1.66 24.45 -15.72
C ALA A 170 1.59 22.92 -15.70
N ALA A 171 1.23 22.29 -16.82
CA ALA A 171 1.17 20.84 -16.97
C ALA A 171 2.55 20.19 -17.14
N ALA A 172 3.58 20.94 -17.54
CA ALA A 172 4.93 20.43 -17.71
C ALA A 172 5.49 19.76 -16.43
N PHE A 173 5.05 20.24 -15.28
CA PHE A 173 5.49 19.75 -13.96
C PHE A 173 4.66 18.59 -13.40
N VAL A 174 3.68 18.06 -14.13
CA VAL A 174 2.88 16.90 -13.69
C VAL A 174 3.77 15.65 -13.60
N THR A 175 3.75 14.99 -12.46
CA THR A 175 4.62 13.85 -12.16
C THR A 175 3.83 12.52 -12.06
N ARG A 176 4.52 11.41 -12.34
CA ARG A 176 3.96 10.07 -12.13
C ARG A 176 3.48 9.84 -10.69
N ALA A 177 4.19 10.40 -9.70
CA ALA A 177 3.82 10.29 -8.30
C ALA A 177 2.47 10.98 -8.00
N GLU A 178 2.20 12.13 -8.61
CA GLU A 178 0.90 12.82 -8.48
C GLU A 178 -0.24 11.96 -9.03
N LEU A 179 -0.06 11.33 -10.19
CA LEU A 179 -1.06 10.43 -10.78
C LEU A 179 -1.35 9.23 -9.88
N VAL A 180 -0.30 8.58 -9.37
CA VAL A 180 -0.43 7.42 -8.46
C VAL A 180 -1.16 7.83 -7.19
N ASN A 181 -0.80 8.98 -6.60
CA ASN A 181 -1.45 9.49 -5.39
C ASN A 181 -2.91 9.92 -5.64
N THR A 182 -3.20 10.46 -6.83
CA THR A 182 -4.58 10.83 -7.22
C THR A 182 -5.42 9.57 -7.42
N ARG A 183 -4.93 8.57 -8.14
CA ARG A 183 -5.60 7.27 -8.28
C ARG A 183 -5.87 6.62 -6.92
N ARG A 184 -4.90 6.69 -6.00
CA ARG A 184 -5.08 6.17 -4.63
C ARG A 184 -6.18 6.93 -3.89
N ARG A 185 -6.23 8.27 -4.01
CA ARG A 185 -7.27 9.10 -3.39
C ARG A 185 -8.65 8.84 -3.97
N GLN A 186 -8.78 8.81 -5.32
CA GLN A 186 -10.05 8.53 -5.99
C GLN A 186 -10.62 7.19 -5.57
N ARG A 187 -9.79 6.14 -5.55
CA ARG A 187 -10.17 4.82 -5.04
C ARG A 187 -10.68 4.89 -3.60
N HIS A 188 -10.05 5.69 -2.75
CA HIS A 188 -10.46 5.84 -1.34
C HIS A 188 -11.78 6.63 -1.22
N THR A 189 -12.00 7.66 -2.05
CA THR A 189 -13.21 8.51 -2.01
C THR A 189 -14.43 7.81 -2.61
N GLU A 190 -14.25 7.00 -3.65
CA GLU A 190 -15.32 6.17 -4.22
C GLU A 190 -15.79 5.07 -3.25
N LEU A 191 -14.96 4.72 -2.27
CA LEU A 191 -15.20 3.66 -1.29
C LEU A 191 -16.02 4.11 -0.08
N VAL A 192 -15.84 5.35 0.39
CA VAL A 192 -16.42 5.84 1.64
C VAL A 192 -17.96 5.90 1.63
N PRO A 193 -18.67 6.32 0.56
CA PRO A 193 -20.14 6.40 0.59
C PRO A 193 -20.87 5.08 0.30
N LEU A 194 -20.12 4.03 -0.12
CA LEU A 194 -20.71 2.80 -0.65
C LEU A 194 -20.66 1.62 0.32
N VAL A 195 -20.00 1.85 1.45
CA VAL A 195 -19.79 0.84 2.47
C VAL A 195 -20.70 1.20 3.64
N GLY A 196 -21.84 0.53 3.74
CA GLY A 196 -22.60 0.48 4.98
C GLY A 196 -21.72 -0.07 6.11
N ASP A 197 -22.05 0.26 7.36
CA ASP A 197 -21.41 -0.24 8.58
C ASP A 197 -21.67 -1.75 8.81
N ALA A 198 -21.63 -2.57 7.76
CA ALA A 198 -21.80 -4.01 7.89
C ALA A 198 -20.66 -4.56 8.76
N HIS A 199 -21.04 -5.30 9.78
CA HIS A 199 -20.08 -5.95 10.68
C HIS A 199 -19.21 -6.94 9.87
N VAL A 200 -17.93 -7.06 10.23
CA VAL A 200 -16.97 -7.94 9.52
C VAL A 200 -17.49 -9.36 9.38
N ASP A 201 -18.17 -9.88 10.41
CA ASP A 201 -18.76 -11.23 10.42
C ASP A 201 -19.84 -11.41 9.35
N ASP A 202 -20.65 -10.38 9.07
CA ASP A 202 -21.67 -10.44 8.03
C ASP A 202 -21.05 -10.43 6.63
N GLU A 203 -19.95 -9.70 6.44
CA GLU A 203 -19.19 -9.72 5.18
C GLU A 203 -18.52 -11.07 4.95
N VAL A 204 -17.94 -11.68 5.98
CA VAL A 204 -17.34 -13.02 5.88
C VAL A 204 -18.41 -14.05 5.52
N ARG A 205 -19.61 -13.98 6.12
CA ARG A 205 -20.73 -14.88 5.80
C ARG A 205 -21.17 -14.72 4.35
N ALA A 206 -21.42 -13.50 3.91
CA ALA A 206 -21.80 -13.23 2.54
C ALA A 206 -20.68 -13.60 1.53
N ALA A 207 -19.40 -13.51 1.93
CA ALA A 207 -18.27 -13.99 1.12
C ALA A 207 -18.33 -15.52 0.93
N ILE A 208 -18.58 -16.25 1.99
CA ILE A 208 -18.67 -17.72 1.95
C ILE A 208 -19.86 -18.14 1.05
N GLU A 209 -21.02 -17.53 1.23
CA GLU A 209 -22.21 -17.80 0.41
C GLU A 209 -21.93 -17.53 -1.07
N PHE A 210 -21.34 -16.38 -1.38
CA PHE A 210 -20.98 -16.03 -2.76
C PHE A 210 -19.95 -17.02 -3.36
N LEU A 211 -18.89 -17.35 -2.64
CA LEU A 211 -17.86 -18.27 -3.08
C LEU A 211 -18.43 -19.68 -3.33
N ALA A 212 -19.37 -20.13 -2.49
CA ALA A 212 -20.05 -21.41 -2.68
C ALA A 212 -20.83 -21.46 -4.01
N THR A 213 -21.45 -20.34 -4.44
CA THR A 213 -22.13 -20.26 -5.76
C THR A 213 -21.17 -20.41 -6.94
N LYS A 214 -19.85 -20.29 -6.73
CA LYS A 214 -18.79 -20.31 -7.75
C LYS A 214 -17.86 -21.51 -7.63
N ASP A 215 -18.30 -22.59 -7.00
CA ASP A 215 -17.54 -23.84 -6.80
C ASP A 215 -16.26 -23.67 -5.98
N TYR A 216 -16.26 -22.74 -5.01
CA TYR A 216 -15.20 -22.61 -4.03
C TYR A 216 -15.55 -23.35 -2.76
N GLN A 217 -14.56 -24.09 -2.25
CA GLN A 217 -14.58 -24.60 -0.89
C GLN A 217 -14.02 -23.54 0.03
N CYS A 218 -14.73 -23.26 1.14
CA CYS A 218 -14.38 -22.19 2.07
C CYS A 218 -14.39 -22.70 3.51
N LYS A 219 -13.51 -22.17 4.34
CA LYS A 219 -13.51 -22.33 5.79
C LYS A 219 -13.12 -21.02 6.45
N SER A 220 -13.73 -20.69 7.58
CA SER A 220 -13.40 -19.52 8.38
C SER A 220 -13.01 -19.92 9.81
N PHE A 221 -12.32 -19.00 10.49
CA PHE A 221 -12.01 -19.12 11.92
C PHE A 221 -12.08 -17.75 12.59
N GLY A 222 -12.35 -17.75 13.90
CA GLY A 222 -12.62 -16.52 14.66
C GLY A 222 -13.97 -15.89 14.32
N GLY A 223 -14.45 -14.98 15.17
CA GLY A 223 -15.77 -14.36 15.00
C GLY A 223 -16.94 -15.30 15.25
N ASN A 224 -18.15 -14.76 15.21
CA ASN A 224 -19.38 -15.52 15.45
C ASN A 224 -19.81 -16.42 14.27
N VAL A 225 -19.13 -16.33 13.13
CA VAL A 225 -19.46 -17.08 11.91
C VAL A 225 -19.14 -18.56 12.01
N ALA A 226 -18.13 -18.92 12.81
CA ALA A 226 -17.72 -20.32 12.99
C ALA A 226 -18.80 -21.18 13.64
N ALA A 227 -19.70 -20.60 14.43
CA ALA A 227 -20.75 -21.32 15.15
C ALA A 227 -21.99 -21.67 14.27
N THR A 228 -22.22 -20.95 13.17
CA THR A 228 -23.47 -21.06 12.39
C THR A 228 -23.38 -21.98 11.17
N LEU A 229 -22.16 -22.28 10.68
CA LEU A 229 -21.93 -23.13 9.51
C LEU A 229 -21.60 -24.58 9.84
N SER A 230 -21.38 -24.89 11.12
CA SER A 230 -21.14 -26.25 11.60
C SER A 230 -22.45 -26.90 12.01
N GLY A 231 -23.26 -27.31 11.06
CA GLY A 231 -24.39 -28.23 11.25
C GLY A 231 -23.93 -29.68 11.51
N ALA A 232 -22.78 -29.91 12.16
CA ALA A 232 -22.36 -31.23 12.65
C ALA A 232 -21.26 -31.08 13.72
N ILE A 233 -21.63 -31.41 14.97
CA ILE A 233 -20.80 -31.84 16.11
C ILE A 233 -19.84 -30.79 16.70
N PRO A 234 -20.05 -30.36 17.97
CA PRO A 234 -19.09 -29.58 18.72
C PRO A 234 -17.94 -30.52 19.18
N LEU A 235 -16.76 -30.36 18.63
CA LEU A 235 -15.56 -31.00 19.13
C LEU A 235 -14.79 -30.07 20.08
N PHE A 236 -15.00 -30.39 21.36
CA PHE A 236 -14.14 -30.12 22.51
C PHE A 236 -13.68 -28.70 22.80
N ASN A 237 -14.47 -28.01 23.65
CA ASN A 237 -13.97 -27.09 24.65
C ASN A 237 -13.25 -27.89 25.74
N VAL A 238 -11.93 -27.81 25.80
CA VAL A 238 -11.22 -28.21 27.02
C VAL A 238 -11.21 -26.98 27.92
N ASN A 239 -12.25 -26.87 28.75
CA ASN A 239 -12.25 -26.01 29.93
C ASN A 239 -11.58 -26.81 31.05
N ASP A 240 -10.31 -26.51 31.35
CA ASP A 240 -9.79 -26.82 32.67
C ASP A 240 -10.35 -25.84 33.68
N GLY A 241 -11.29 -26.33 34.46
CA GLY A 241 -11.87 -25.63 35.58
C GLY A 241 -10.91 -25.60 36.77
N SER A 242 -10.70 -24.41 37.31
CA SER A 242 -10.46 -24.19 38.73
C SER A 242 -10.89 -22.81 39.13
N PRO A 243 -11.70 -22.63 40.18
CA PRO A 243 -12.14 -21.35 40.65
C PRO A 243 -11.13 -20.74 41.63
N SER A 244 -10.65 -19.56 41.39
CA SER A 244 -10.06 -18.73 42.42
C SER A 244 -10.60 -17.32 42.38
N THR A 245 -11.46 -17.02 43.33
CA THR A 245 -11.84 -15.71 43.83
C THR A 245 -10.62 -14.89 44.25
N SER A 246 -10.47 -13.70 43.67
CA SER A 246 -10.06 -12.52 44.45
C SER A 246 -10.25 -11.23 43.66
N ASN A 247 -11.01 -10.34 44.26
CA ASN A 247 -11.15 -8.92 43.90
C ASN A 247 -9.77 -8.23 43.87
N ASN A 248 -9.49 -7.49 42.81
CA ASN A 248 -8.79 -6.21 42.94
C ASN A 248 -9.05 -5.34 41.70
N ASN A 249 -9.71 -4.21 41.95
CA ASN A 249 -9.86 -3.10 41.03
C ASN A 249 -8.48 -2.52 40.68
N THR A 250 -8.05 -2.72 39.47
CA THR A 250 -7.01 -1.89 38.88
C THR A 250 -7.42 -1.62 37.44
N THR A 251 -7.79 -0.37 37.16
CA THR A 251 -8.18 0.14 35.86
C THR A 251 -6.93 0.19 34.96
N THR A 252 -6.60 -0.90 34.33
CA THR A 252 -5.66 -0.92 33.22
C THR A 252 -6.47 -0.94 31.92
N ASN A 253 -6.29 0.08 31.10
CA ASN A 253 -6.78 0.15 29.73
C ASN A 253 -6.24 -1.04 28.92
N SER A 254 -6.85 -2.20 29.07
CA SER A 254 -6.64 -3.31 28.15
C SER A 254 -7.33 -2.96 26.85
N ARG A 255 -6.55 -2.65 25.80
CA ARG A 255 -7.04 -2.69 24.41
C ARG A 255 -7.74 -4.04 24.22
N ILE A 256 -9.03 -4.02 24.01
CA ILE A 256 -9.81 -5.19 23.59
C ILE A 256 -9.21 -5.60 22.24
N THR A 257 -8.32 -6.58 22.25
CA THR A 257 -7.81 -7.20 21.01
C THR A 257 -8.92 -8.08 20.50
N ASN A 258 -9.54 -7.68 19.38
CA ASN A 258 -10.50 -8.54 18.69
C ASN A 258 -9.84 -9.91 18.41
N PRO A 259 -10.54 -11.03 18.62
CA PRO A 259 -9.99 -12.35 18.34
C PRO A 259 -9.54 -12.44 16.89
N ALA A 260 -8.43 -13.14 16.65
CA ALA A 260 -7.91 -13.35 15.30
C ALA A 260 -8.96 -14.03 14.41
N GLN A 261 -9.15 -13.48 13.23
CA GLN A 261 -10.14 -13.93 12.25
C GLN A 261 -9.48 -14.25 10.91
N GLY A 262 -10.05 -15.21 10.18
CA GLY A 262 -9.60 -15.52 8.83
C GLY A 262 -10.62 -16.27 8.00
N LEU A 263 -10.44 -16.19 6.68
CA LEU A 263 -11.23 -16.87 5.65
C LEU A 263 -10.29 -17.57 4.68
N VAL A 264 -10.40 -18.88 4.56
CA VAL A 264 -9.62 -19.73 3.64
C VAL A 264 -10.53 -20.20 2.52
N PHE A 265 -10.06 -20.16 1.27
CA PHE A 265 -10.84 -20.59 0.12
C PHE A 265 -9.96 -21.08 -1.04
N GLY A 266 -10.51 -21.99 -1.84
CA GLY A 266 -9.91 -22.48 -3.07
C GLY A 266 -10.95 -23.25 -3.90
N ARG A 267 -10.82 -23.22 -5.22
CA ARG A 267 -11.63 -24.08 -6.10
C ARG A 267 -11.18 -25.52 -6.00
N SER A 268 -12.09 -26.46 -6.28
CA SER A 268 -11.77 -27.88 -6.30
C SER A 268 -10.57 -28.19 -7.19
N GLN A 269 -10.48 -27.57 -8.38
CA GLN A 269 -9.32 -27.70 -9.27
C GLN A 269 -8.02 -27.14 -8.69
N GLN A 270 -8.07 -25.98 -8.03
CA GLN A 270 -6.91 -25.36 -7.37
C GLN A 270 -6.41 -26.22 -6.20
N LEU A 271 -7.32 -26.71 -5.39
CA LEU A 271 -7.00 -27.61 -4.27
C LEU A 271 -6.42 -28.93 -4.76
N THR A 272 -6.91 -29.45 -5.89
CA THR A 272 -6.32 -30.63 -6.56
C THR A 272 -4.91 -30.33 -7.07
N LYS A 273 -4.69 -29.17 -7.73
CA LYS A 273 -3.33 -28.75 -8.14
C LYS A 273 -2.40 -28.60 -6.93
N LEU A 274 -2.89 -28.01 -5.84
CA LEU A 274 -2.12 -27.90 -4.59
C LEU A 274 -1.75 -29.29 -4.04
N ALA A 275 -2.67 -30.23 -4.05
CA ALA A 275 -2.43 -31.59 -3.58
C ALA A 275 -1.43 -32.36 -4.46
N THR A 276 -1.49 -32.20 -5.78
CA THR A 276 -0.66 -32.95 -6.75
C THR A 276 0.69 -32.31 -7.03
N HIS A 277 0.76 -30.98 -7.06
CA HIS A 277 1.96 -30.22 -7.46
C HIS A 277 2.56 -29.38 -6.32
N GLY A 278 1.94 -29.41 -5.13
CA GLY A 278 2.33 -28.59 -4.00
C GLY A 278 3.61 -28.98 -3.26
N TRP A 279 4.42 -29.90 -3.83
CA TRP A 279 5.72 -30.25 -3.26
C TRP A 279 6.68 -29.06 -3.16
N LEU A 280 6.57 -28.08 -4.09
CA LEU A 280 7.17 -26.77 -4.04
C LEU A 280 6.04 -25.74 -4.12
N THR A 281 5.77 -25.06 -3.01
CA THR A 281 4.72 -24.05 -2.89
C THR A 281 5.35 -22.68 -2.60
N LEU A 282 4.93 -21.64 -3.35
CA LEU A 282 5.25 -20.26 -3.01
C LEU A 282 4.13 -19.71 -2.11
N ILE A 283 4.50 -18.98 -1.07
CA ILE A 283 3.55 -18.25 -0.22
C ILE A 283 3.97 -16.79 -0.13
N GLY A 284 3.05 -15.91 -0.42
CA GLY A 284 3.26 -14.46 -0.29
C GLY A 284 1.98 -13.75 0.06
N SER A 285 2.13 -12.56 0.64
CA SER A 285 1.01 -11.72 1.05
C SER A 285 0.85 -10.49 0.16
N MET A 286 -0.41 -10.11 -0.05
CA MET A 286 -0.79 -8.86 -0.70
C MET A 286 -1.32 -7.88 0.35
N GLU A 287 -0.69 -6.71 0.46
CA GLU A 287 -1.18 -5.61 1.31
C GLU A 287 -2.24 -4.79 0.60
N ASP A 288 -3.05 -4.06 1.38
CA ASP A 288 -4.11 -3.17 0.89
C ASP A 288 -5.15 -3.90 0.01
N SER A 289 -5.50 -5.15 0.35
CA SER A 289 -6.42 -5.97 -0.43
C SER A 289 -7.90 -5.68 -0.16
N ASN A 290 -8.23 -5.08 0.99
CA ASN A 290 -9.61 -4.78 1.39
C ASN A 290 -9.68 -3.63 2.41
N LYS A 291 -10.92 -3.14 2.67
CA LYS A 291 -11.20 -2.01 3.60
C LYS A 291 -10.91 -2.31 5.07
N HIS A 292 -10.96 -3.59 5.46
CA HIS A 292 -10.74 -4.00 6.85
C HIS A 292 -9.25 -4.13 7.21
N GLY A 293 -8.34 -3.94 6.24
CA GLY A 293 -6.92 -4.10 6.45
C GLY A 293 -6.47 -5.57 6.59
N TRP A 294 -7.35 -6.53 6.28
CA TRP A 294 -6.97 -7.95 6.25
C TRP A 294 -5.96 -8.18 5.14
N LYS A 295 -4.99 -9.04 5.39
CA LYS A 295 -4.01 -9.42 4.39
C LYS A 295 -4.46 -10.65 3.63
N LEU A 296 -4.36 -10.60 2.31
CA LEU A 296 -4.57 -11.74 1.44
C LEU A 296 -3.24 -12.48 1.26
N PHE A 297 -3.26 -13.77 1.57
CA PHE A 297 -2.18 -14.70 1.23
C PHE A 297 -2.60 -15.59 0.07
N THR A 298 -1.65 -15.89 -0.80
CA THR A 298 -1.84 -16.84 -1.91
C THR A 298 -0.80 -17.93 -1.83
N LEU A 299 -1.25 -19.18 -1.97
CA LEU A 299 -0.41 -20.35 -2.22
C LEU A 299 -0.34 -20.57 -3.73
N TYR A 300 0.88 -20.61 -4.26
CA TYR A 300 1.15 -20.68 -5.69
C TYR A 300 1.97 -21.91 -5.99
N VAL A 301 1.57 -22.70 -6.96
CA VAL A 301 2.20 -23.98 -7.32
C VAL A 301 2.52 -24.02 -8.80
N ARG A 302 3.51 -24.84 -9.17
CA ARG A 302 3.92 -25.05 -10.56
C ARG A 302 3.47 -26.42 -11.00
N ASP A 303 2.71 -26.49 -12.08
CA ASP A 303 2.25 -27.74 -12.68
C ASP A 303 3.34 -28.47 -13.48
N ASN A 304 2.99 -29.64 -14.04
CA ASN A 304 3.89 -30.47 -14.84
C ASN A 304 4.34 -29.80 -16.15
N LEU A 305 3.55 -28.86 -16.67
CA LEU A 305 3.86 -28.10 -17.90
C LEU A 305 4.79 -26.92 -17.59
N GLY A 306 5.03 -26.63 -16.32
CA GLY A 306 5.84 -25.51 -15.87
C GLY A 306 5.05 -24.23 -15.65
N CYS A 307 3.73 -24.26 -15.79
CA CYS A 307 2.85 -23.14 -15.56
C CYS A 307 2.61 -22.90 -14.06
N TRP A 308 2.57 -21.65 -13.67
CA TRP A 308 2.29 -21.25 -12.28
C TRP A 308 0.82 -20.92 -12.10
N ASP A 309 0.19 -21.50 -11.08
CA ASP A 309 -1.21 -21.25 -10.77
C ASP A 309 -1.46 -21.18 -9.26
N SER A 310 -2.57 -20.56 -8.87
CA SER A 310 -2.98 -20.48 -7.48
C SER A 310 -3.52 -21.82 -7.00
N GLY A 311 -3.03 -22.29 -5.85
CA GLY A 311 -3.52 -23.50 -5.19
C GLY A 311 -4.58 -23.25 -4.14
N ALA A 312 -4.44 -22.17 -3.38
CA ALA A 312 -5.42 -21.71 -2.38
C ALA A 312 -5.15 -20.25 -1.99
N HIS A 313 -6.15 -19.62 -1.38
CA HIS A 313 -6.07 -18.27 -0.86
C HIS A 313 -6.56 -18.22 0.57
N PHE A 314 -6.08 -17.24 1.35
CA PHE A 314 -6.67 -16.93 2.64
C PHE A 314 -6.50 -15.47 3.02
N PHE A 315 -7.56 -14.91 3.63
CA PHE A 315 -7.53 -13.63 4.30
C PHE A 315 -7.29 -13.83 5.79
N VAL A 316 -6.51 -12.94 6.41
CA VAL A 316 -6.28 -12.91 7.86
C VAL A 316 -6.36 -11.49 8.40
N SER A 317 -6.96 -11.31 9.57
CA SER A 317 -7.10 -10.02 10.24
C SER A 317 -5.78 -9.47 10.77
N ASP A 318 -4.85 -10.35 11.10
CA ASP A 318 -3.50 -10.02 11.54
C ASP A 318 -2.48 -11.01 10.98
N THR A 319 -1.20 -10.65 11.05
CA THR A 319 -0.09 -11.47 10.52
C THR A 319 0.72 -12.17 11.61
N SER A 320 0.10 -12.47 12.76
CA SER A 320 0.76 -13.27 13.78
C SER A 320 0.98 -14.71 13.31
N SER A 321 2.00 -15.37 13.85
CA SER A 321 2.28 -16.75 13.49
C SER A 321 1.12 -17.69 13.85
N SER A 322 0.39 -17.42 14.94
CA SER A 322 -0.78 -18.18 15.35
C SER A 322 -1.93 -18.10 14.34
N THR A 323 -2.24 -16.90 13.84
CA THR A 323 -3.31 -16.66 12.86
C THR A 323 -2.98 -17.32 11.52
N ILE A 324 -1.74 -17.16 11.03
CA ILE A 324 -1.28 -17.82 9.80
C ILE A 324 -1.27 -19.35 9.96
N THR A 325 -0.89 -19.86 11.14
CA THR A 325 -0.92 -21.30 11.44
C THR A 325 -2.35 -21.86 11.34
N GLN A 326 -3.33 -21.15 11.90
CA GLN A 326 -4.74 -21.55 11.79
C GLN A 326 -5.20 -21.59 10.33
N ALA A 327 -4.89 -20.56 9.54
CA ALA A 327 -5.21 -20.53 8.12
C ALA A 327 -4.57 -21.71 7.36
N LEU A 328 -3.28 -21.97 7.55
CA LEU A 328 -2.58 -23.09 6.90
C LEU A 328 -3.15 -24.45 7.31
N LYS A 329 -3.55 -24.64 8.57
CA LYS A 329 -4.23 -25.86 9.03
C LYS A 329 -5.57 -26.06 8.31
N LEU A 330 -6.34 -24.97 8.09
CA LEU A 330 -7.59 -25.06 7.31
C LEU A 330 -7.33 -25.36 5.83
N VAL A 331 -6.26 -24.80 5.23
CA VAL A 331 -5.85 -25.20 3.87
C VAL A 331 -5.57 -26.71 3.81
N ARG A 332 -4.85 -27.27 4.78
CA ARG A 332 -4.61 -28.72 4.86
C ARG A 332 -5.88 -29.56 5.01
N GLN A 333 -6.89 -29.00 5.68
CA GLN A 333 -8.20 -29.67 5.75
C GLN A 333 -8.97 -29.65 4.43
N LEU A 334 -8.77 -28.60 3.59
CA LEU A 334 -9.35 -28.51 2.25
C LEU A 334 -8.56 -29.34 1.22
N ALA A 335 -7.25 -29.45 1.41
CA ALA A 335 -6.34 -30.21 0.56
C ALA A 335 -5.53 -31.22 1.42
N PRO A 336 -6.12 -32.32 1.89
CA PRO A 336 -5.47 -33.24 2.85
C PRO A 336 -4.19 -33.90 2.33
N LEU A 337 -4.09 -34.07 1.01
CA LEU A 337 -2.91 -34.68 0.34
C LEU A 337 -1.80 -33.65 0.11
N TRP A 338 -1.99 -32.37 0.42
CA TRP A 338 -0.95 -31.38 0.30
C TRP A 338 0.14 -31.55 1.37
N GLN A 339 1.30 -32.00 0.89
CA GLN A 339 2.50 -32.23 1.69
C GLN A 339 3.70 -31.54 1.03
N PRO A 340 3.93 -30.25 1.32
CA PRO A 340 5.03 -29.50 0.71
C PRO A 340 6.37 -30.01 1.21
N ARG A 341 7.29 -30.31 0.30
CA ARG A 341 8.71 -30.53 0.61
C ARG A 341 9.44 -29.21 0.79
N TYR A 342 9.07 -28.19 -0.02
CA TYR A 342 9.66 -26.87 0.01
C TYR A 342 8.57 -25.81 0.02
N ILE A 343 8.72 -24.81 0.86
CA ILE A 343 7.90 -23.58 0.80
C ILE A 343 8.82 -22.39 0.64
N LEU A 344 8.68 -21.69 -0.49
CA LEU A 344 9.39 -20.44 -0.74
C LEU A 344 8.53 -19.26 -0.25
N THR A 345 9.13 -18.43 0.61
CA THR A 345 8.46 -17.27 1.21
C THR A 345 9.40 -16.07 1.29
N ASP A 346 8.86 -14.92 1.67
CA ASP A 346 9.67 -13.78 2.12
C ASP A 346 10.33 -14.12 3.48
N ARG A 347 11.28 -13.29 3.89
CA ARG A 347 11.99 -13.48 5.17
C ARG A 347 11.16 -12.93 6.34
N SER A 348 10.02 -13.53 6.60
CA SER A 348 9.11 -13.22 7.71
C SER A 348 9.17 -14.29 8.77
N LEU A 349 9.53 -13.91 10.01
CA LEU A 349 9.56 -14.84 11.14
C LEU A 349 8.18 -15.44 11.42
N ALA A 350 7.12 -14.62 11.32
CA ALA A 350 5.76 -15.07 11.58
C ALA A 350 5.31 -16.17 10.59
N ILE A 351 5.61 -15.98 9.29
CA ILE A 351 5.27 -16.96 8.25
C ILE A 351 6.12 -18.23 8.44
N THR A 352 7.41 -18.07 8.70
CA THR A 352 8.32 -19.20 8.93
C THR A 352 7.86 -20.06 10.10
N THR A 353 7.57 -19.44 11.25
CA THR A 353 7.07 -20.14 12.44
C THR A 353 5.73 -20.82 12.16
N ALA A 354 4.83 -20.17 11.42
CA ALA A 354 3.54 -20.75 11.06
C ALA A 354 3.69 -22.00 10.18
N ILE A 355 4.60 -21.97 9.20
CA ILE A 355 4.89 -23.11 8.33
C ILE A 355 5.48 -24.25 9.17
N GLU A 356 6.49 -23.99 10.00
CA GLU A 356 7.13 -25.01 10.85
C GLU A 356 6.17 -25.62 11.86
N THR A 357 5.22 -24.83 12.38
CA THR A 357 4.17 -25.32 13.29
C THR A 357 3.13 -26.17 12.55
N THR A 358 2.81 -25.81 11.31
CA THR A 358 1.80 -26.54 10.50
C THR A 358 2.35 -27.83 9.94
N PHE A 359 3.65 -27.88 9.61
CA PHE A 359 4.37 -29.03 9.07
C PHE A 359 5.55 -29.38 9.98
N PRO A 360 5.27 -29.88 11.22
CA PRO A 360 6.30 -30.18 12.19
C PRO A 360 7.18 -31.35 11.71
N ARG A 361 8.44 -31.29 12.08
CA ARG A 361 9.38 -32.41 11.93
C ARG A 361 8.99 -33.47 12.94
N THR A 362 8.37 -34.55 12.55
CA THR A 362 8.11 -35.66 13.46
C THR A 362 9.39 -36.42 13.73
N VAL A 363 9.73 -36.60 15.03
CA VAL A 363 10.94 -37.30 15.45
C VAL A 363 10.90 -38.80 15.10
N GLN A 364 9.69 -39.35 14.84
CA GLN A 364 9.47 -40.73 14.43
C GLN A 364 9.89 -41.00 12.97
N ASP A 365 10.02 -39.93 12.14
CA ASP A 365 10.40 -40.05 10.73
C ASP A 365 11.93 -40.06 10.50
N ALA A 366 12.74 -40.01 11.59
CA ALA A 366 14.20 -40.00 11.50
C ALA A 366 14.79 -41.34 10.94
N GLN A 367 13.99 -42.40 10.88
CA GLN A 367 14.39 -43.70 10.31
C GLN A 367 13.68 -44.03 8.98
N GLN A 368 12.65 -43.27 8.59
CA GLN A 368 11.92 -43.41 7.33
C GLN A 368 11.99 -42.15 6.51
N ASP A 369 12.85 -42.17 5.49
CA ASP A 369 12.92 -41.27 4.35
C ASP A 369 13.01 -39.75 4.66
N GLU A 370 14.19 -39.14 4.44
CA GLU A 370 14.43 -37.67 4.44
C GLU A 370 13.44 -36.90 3.54
N ARG A 371 12.55 -37.57 2.83
CA ARG A 371 11.61 -37.04 1.84
C ARG A 371 10.39 -36.33 2.42
N GLN A 372 10.11 -36.44 3.73
CA GLN A 372 8.86 -35.92 4.32
C GLN A 372 8.99 -34.60 5.06
N LYS A 373 10.18 -34.02 5.14
CA LYS A 373 10.44 -32.77 5.86
C LYS A 373 10.15 -31.54 5.00
N CYS A 374 9.24 -30.66 5.45
CA CYS A 374 9.06 -29.36 4.82
C CYS A 374 10.24 -28.42 5.14
N GLU A 375 10.94 -27.94 4.12
CA GLU A 375 12.01 -26.95 4.24
C GLU A 375 11.50 -25.56 3.80
N VAL A 376 11.74 -24.55 4.66
CA VAL A 376 11.40 -23.16 4.34
C VAL A 376 12.58 -22.51 3.62
N ILE A 377 12.32 -21.92 2.45
CA ILE A 377 13.30 -21.27 1.61
C ILE A 377 12.92 -19.77 1.50
N PHE A 378 13.90 -18.87 1.60
CA PHE A 378 13.68 -17.44 1.47
C PHE A 378 13.91 -16.94 0.05
N SER A 379 13.04 -16.04 -0.40
CA SER A 379 13.20 -15.34 -1.67
C SER A 379 14.52 -14.55 -1.71
N THR A 380 15.33 -14.78 -2.74
CA THR A 380 16.61 -14.08 -2.94
C THR A 380 16.39 -12.59 -3.12
N THR A 381 15.35 -12.19 -3.85
CA THR A 381 15.00 -10.79 -4.10
C THR A 381 14.69 -10.05 -2.80
N HIS A 382 13.84 -10.62 -1.94
CA HIS A 382 13.50 -10.05 -0.64
C HIS A 382 14.70 -10.01 0.29
N THR A 383 15.53 -11.05 0.30
CA THR A 383 16.78 -11.08 1.08
C THR A 383 17.71 -9.95 0.66
N MET A 384 17.92 -9.74 -0.65
CA MET A 384 18.72 -8.61 -1.16
C MET A 384 18.12 -7.25 -0.82
N GLN A 385 16.80 -7.10 -0.83
CA GLN A 385 16.14 -5.85 -0.44
C GLN A 385 16.35 -5.53 1.04
N ILE A 386 16.25 -6.53 1.92
CA ILE A 386 16.53 -6.38 3.35
C ILE A 386 17.99 -5.95 3.57
N TRP A 387 18.95 -6.55 2.86
CA TRP A 387 20.35 -6.15 2.97
C TRP A 387 20.64 -4.74 2.45
N LYS A 388 19.94 -4.30 1.40
CA LYS A 388 20.03 -2.90 0.93
C LYS A 388 19.65 -1.88 2.01
N CYS A 389 18.73 -2.24 2.89
CA CYS A 389 18.30 -1.37 3.98
C CYS A 389 19.20 -1.45 5.22
N ASN A 390 19.79 -2.63 5.51
CA ASN A 390 20.48 -2.88 6.78
C ASN A 390 22.02 -2.91 6.68
N ILE A 391 22.58 -3.20 5.50
CA ILE A 391 24.03 -3.17 5.27
C ILE A 391 24.37 -1.84 4.59
N THR A 392 24.87 -0.89 5.38
CA THR A 392 25.22 0.45 4.91
C THR A 392 26.49 0.48 4.06
N ASP A 393 27.46 -0.40 4.36
CA ASP A 393 28.71 -0.52 3.60
C ASP A 393 28.44 -1.15 2.21
N PRO A 394 28.71 -0.42 1.11
CA PRO A 394 28.44 -0.92 -0.23
C PRO A 394 29.29 -2.14 -0.61
N GLN A 395 30.54 -2.22 -0.11
CA GLN A 395 31.44 -3.35 -0.43
C GLN A 395 31.02 -4.60 0.32
N ALA A 396 30.71 -4.50 1.62
CA ALA A 396 30.20 -5.61 2.40
C ALA A 396 28.88 -6.12 1.82
N ARG A 397 27.98 -5.21 1.44
CA ARG A 397 26.69 -5.56 0.79
C ARG A 397 26.90 -6.28 -0.54
N HIS A 398 27.82 -5.80 -1.40
CA HIS A 398 28.13 -6.46 -2.66
C HIS A 398 28.67 -7.88 -2.45
N ARG A 399 29.55 -8.08 -1.49
CA ARG A 399 30.10 -9.41 -1.15
C ARG A 399 29.03 -10.34 -0.59
N MET A 400 28.08 -9.83 0.21
CA MET A 400 26.94 -10.62 0.68
C MET A 400 26.02 -11.04 -0.48
N ILE A 401 25.81 -10.17 -1.48
CA ILE A 401 25.08 -10.54 -2.70
C ILE A 401 25.83 -11.62 -3.48
N GLN A 402 27.15 -11.53 -3.58
CA GLN A 402 27.97 -12.59 -4.19
C GLN A 402 27.86 -13.90 -3.40
N ALA A 403 27.93 -13.86 -2.06
CA ALA A 403 27.73 -15.02 -1.19
C ALA A 403 26.40 -15.71 -1.45
N LEU A 404 25.30 -14.94 -1.58
CA LEU A 404 23.97 -15.47 -1.88
C LEU A 404 23.96 -16.31 -3.18
N HIS A 405 24.70 -15.87 -4.21
CA HIS A 405 24.77 -16.54 -5.51
C HIS A 405 25.86 -17.63 -5.59
N CYS A 406 26.67 -17.83 -4.54
CA CYS A 406 27.64 -18.93 -4.53
C CYS A 406 26.94 -20.28 -4.60
N ARG A 407 27.45 -21.16 -5.48
CA ARG A 407 26.95 -22.53 -5.65
C ARG A 407 27.62 -23.55 -4.71
N THR A 408 28.74 -23.19 -4.09
CA THR A 408 29.46 -24.04 -3.14
C THR A 408 29.48 -23.41 -1.76
N ARG A 409 29.46 -24.26 -0.72
CA ARG A 409 29.55 -23.81 0.66
C ARG A 409 30.86 -23.08 0.95
N LEU A 410 31.97 -23.58 0.43
CA LEU A 410 33.28 -22.93 0.58
C LEU A 410 33.33 -21.54 -0.05
N GLY A 411 32.75 -21.39 -1.26
CA GLY A 411 32.65 -20.08 -1.90
C GLY A 411 31.76 -19.12 -1.13
N PHE A 412 30.67 -19.60 -0.57
CA PHE A 412 29.78 -18.83 0.31
C PHE A 412 30.55 -18.34 1.56
N GLU A 413 31.20 -19.23 2.30
CA GLU A 413 31.95 -18.92 3.52
C GLU A 413 33.08 -17.90 3.24
N TYR A 414 33.81 -18.08 2.14
CA TYR A 414 34.86 -17.13 1.69
C TYR A 414 34.28 -15.73 1.46
N MET A 415 33.12 -15.61 0.78
CA MET A 415 32.52 -14.31 0.49
C MET A 415 31.99 -13.63 1.76
N VAL A 416 31.42 -14.40 2.69
CA VAL A 416 30.97 -13.92 4.00
C VAL A 416 32.17 -13.43 4.84
N GLU A 417 33.27 -14.17 4.85
CA GLU A 417 34.52 -13.77 5.54
C GLU A 417 35.05 -12.46 4.95
N LYS A 418 35.08 -12.34 3.64
CA LYS A 418 35.48 -11.09 2.95
C LYS A 418 34.52 -9.93 3.25
N ALA A 419 33.23 -10.18 3.40
CA ALA A 419 32.25 -9.15 3.76
C ALA A 419 32.45 -8.66 5.20
N THR A 420 32.76 -9.58 6.12
CA THR A 420 32.95 -9.26 7.54
C THR A 420 34.35 -8.64 7.81
N SER A 421 35.43 -9.17 7.22
CA SER A 421 36.78 -8.64 7.41
C SER A 421 36.95 -7.25 6.82
N GLY A 422 36.38 -6.98 5.67
CA GLY A 422 36.48 -5.69 4.98
C GLY A 422 35.55 -4.59 5.52
N CYS A 423 34.65 -4.89 6.45
CA CYS A 423 33.74 -3.92 7.03
C CYS A 423 34.31 -3.35 8.33
N ASN A 424 34.31 -2.01 8.49
CA ASN A 424 34.80 -1.37 9.73
C ASN A 424 33.71 -1.23 10.80
N ASN A 425 32.45 -1.33 10.42
CA ASN A 425 31.29 -1.15 11.32
C ASN A 425 30.95 -2.45 12.07
N LEU A 426 31.14 -2.43 13.40
CA LEU A 426 30.87 -3.59 14.26
C LEU A 426 29.41 -4.08 14.19
N ALA A 427 28.45 -3.15 14.14
CA ALA A 427 27.03 -3.48 14.04
C ALA A 427 26.72 -4.20 12.70
N THR A 428 27.33 -3.74 11.61
CA THR A 428 27.19 -4.41 10.30
C THR A 428 27.83 -5.80 10.32
N LYS A 429 28.99 -5.96 10.96
CA LYS A 429 29.61 -7.30 11.13
C LYS A 429 28.70 -8.27 11.88
N GLN A 430 28.14 -7.81 12.99
CA GLN A 430 27.23 -8.64 13.78
C GLN A 430 25.97 -8.98 12.97
N TYR A 431 25.39 -8.00 12.29
CA TYR A 431 24.25 -8.24 11.42
C TYR A 431 24.52 -9.29 10.33
N ILE A 432 25.70 -9.26 9.69
CA ILE A 432 26.09 -10.27 8.71
C ILE A 432 26.18 -11.66 9.35
N LYS A 433 26.84 -11.76 10.52
CA LYS A 433 26.94 -13.04 11.26
C LYS A 433 25.57 -13.62 11.63
N ASP A 434 24.66 -12.78 12.14
CA ASP A 434 23.30 -13.18 12.50
C ASP A 434 22.52 -13.67 11.27
N ASN A 435 22.72 -13.04 10.12
CA ASN A 435 22.12 -13.47 8.86
C ASN A 435 22.65 -14.82 8.37
N CYS A 436 23.86 -15.18 8.68
CA CYS A 436 24.48 -16.45 8.27
C CYS A 436 23.95 -17.67 9.05
N VAL A 437 23.30 -17.47 10.19
CA VAL A 437 22.63 -18.56 10.93
C VAL A 437 21.60 -19.25 10.05
N ASP A 438 20.85 -18.50 9.24
CA ASP A 438 19.82 -18.99 8.32
C ASP A 438 20.32 -19.15 6.86
N ALA A 439 21.64 -19.25 6.65
CA ALA A 439 22.24 -19.27 5.33
C ALA A 439 21.69 -20.37 4.40
N GLU A 440 21.34 -21.53 4.95
CA GLU A 440 20.75 -22.65 4.21
C GLU A 440 19.36 -22.33 3.63
N ARG A 441 18.65 -21.37 4.20
CA ARG A 441 17.32 -20.95 3.72
C ARG A 441 17.38 -19.98 2.56
N TRP A 442 18.47 -19.21 2.44
CA TRP A 442 18.58 -18.18 1.39
C TRP A 442 19.74 -18.38 0.40
N GLY A 443 20.79 -19.10 0.76
CA GLY A 443 21.97 -19.33 -0.08
C GLY A 443 21.70 -20.33 -1.20
N LEU A 444 22.18 -20.01 -2.42
CA LEU A 444 22.01 -20.91 -3.57
C LEU A 444 22.80 -22.24 -3.40
N PHE A 445 23.87 -22.25 -2.62
CA PHE A 445 24.61 -23.47 -2.32
C PHE A 445 23.75 -24.57 -1.68
N ALA A 446 22.77 -24.19 -0.87
CA ALA A 446 21.85 -25.12 -0.22
C ALA A 446 20.73 -25.63 -1.14
N ARG A 447 20.50 -24.97 -2.28
CA ARG A 447 19.43 -25.30 -3.23
C ARG A 447 19.83 -26.32 -4.30
N GLN A 448 21.07 -26.77 -4.30
CA GLN A 448 21.58 -27.73 -5.30
C GLN A 448 20.94 -29.12 -5.20
N LYS A 449 20.17 -29.39 -4.15
CA LYS A 449 19.41 -30.62 -3.97
C LYS A 449 18.38 -30.88 -5.08
N SER A 450 17.96 -29.83 -5.78
CA SER A 450 17.03 -29.95 -6.91
C SER A 450 17.27 -28.84 -7.97
N PRO A 451 17.32 -29.18 -9.26
CA PRO A 451 17.43 -28.20 -10.34
C PRO A 451 16.30 -27.16 -10.33
N PHE A 452 15.11 -27.56 -9.91
CA PHE A 452 13.96 -26.65 -9.82
C PHE A 452 14.14 -25.56 -8.76
N LEU A 453 14.79 -25.87 -7.64
CA LEU A 453 15.08 -24.87 -6.60
C LEU A 453 16.08 -23.81 -7.05
N LEU A 454 16.93 -24.13 -8.01
CA LEU A 454 17.85 -23.17 -8.63
C LEU A 454 17.13 -22.24 -9.61
N GLN A 455 16.05 -22.72 -10.24
CA GLN A 455 15.24 -21.93 -11.18
C GLN A 455 14.28 -20.99 -10.43
N VAL A 456 13.75 -21.42 -9.29
CA VAL A 456 12.76 -20.68 -8.50
C VAL A 456 13.44 -19.97 -7.35
N ALA A 457 14.13 -18.87 -7.66
CA ALA A 457 14.91 -18.13 -6.67
C ALA A 457 14.12 -16.99 -5.99
N SER A 458 12.97 -16.59 -6.52
CA SER A 458 12.23 -15.41 -6.03
C SER A 458 10.71 -15.63 -6.09
N LEU A 459 9.98 -14.73 -5.41
CA LEU A 459 8.52 -14.65 -5.45
C LEU A 459 8.00 -13.79 -6.63
N SER A 460 8.85 -13.44 -7.60
CA SER A 460 8.50 -12.49 -8.67
C SER A 460 7.26 -12.91 -9.47
N VAL A 461 7.03 -14.20 -9.66
CA VAL A 461 5.84 -14.72 -10.35
C VAL A 461 4.59 -14.43 -9.51
N LEU A 462 4.65 -14.68 -8.21
CA LEU A 462 3.57 -14.39 -7.27
C LEU A 462 3.36 -12.88 -7.11
N ASP A 463 4.43 -12.08 -7.09
CA ASP A 463 4.36 -10.63 -7.07
C ASP A 463 3.68 -10.08 -8.34
N THR A 464 3.95 -10.67 -9.50
CA THR A 464 3.27 -10.33 -10.76
C THR A 464 1.79 -10.63 -10.67
N TYR A 465 1.40 -11.81 -10.21
CA TYR A 465 0.00 -12.17 -9.96
C TYR A 465 -0.69 -11.19 -9.00
N HIS A 466 -0.07 -10.88 -7.86
CA HIS A 466 -0.62 -9.91 -6.92
C HIS A 466 -0.74 -8.49 -7.52
N ASN A 467 0.21 -8.08 -8.35
CA ASN A 467 0.15 -6.79 -9.04
C ASN A 467 -0.98 -6.73 -10.07
N GLU A 468 -1.27 -7.82 -10.74
CA GLU A 468 -2.40 -7.94 -11.65
C GLU A 468 -3.72 -7.90 -10.89
N VAL A 469 -3.85 -8.67 -9.81
CA VAL A 469 -5.02 -8.60 -8.91
C VAL A 469 -5.25 -7.15 -8.41
N LYS A 470 -4.18 -6.43 -8.02
CA LYS A 470 -4.28 -5.01 -7.60
C LYS A 470 -4.70 -4.04 -8.71
N ARG A 471 -4.47 -4.36 -9.96
CA ARG A 471 -4.89 -3.51 -11.10
C ARG A 471 -6.37 -3.56 -11.34
N LEU A 472 -7.05 -4.59 -10.88
CA LEU A 472 -8.48 -4.72 -11.04
C LEU A 472 -9.24 -3.76 -10.11
N PRO A 473 -10.33 -3.12 -10.59
CA PRO A 473 -11.04 -2.10 -9.83
C PRO A 473 -11.58 -2.55 -8.48
N SER A 474 -11.78 -3.84 -8.34
CA SER A 474 -12.41 -4.50 -7.19
C SER A 474 -11.49 -4.79 -6.02
N ALA A 475 -10.16 -4.69 -6.18
CA ALA A 475 -9.19 -5.04 -5.13
C ALA A 475 -9.22 -4.13 -3.88
N MET A 476 -10.04 -3.09 -3.85
CA MET A 476 -10.14 -2.12 -2.75
C MET A 476 -11.49 -2.14 -2.01
N TYR A 477 -12.39 -3.03 -2.37
CA TYR A 477 -13.68 -3.19 -1.69
C TYR A 477 -13.54 -4.15 -0.49
N GLY A 478 -14.59 -4.33 0.31
CA GLY A 478 -14.63 -5.30 1.41
C GLY A 478 -14.22 -6.71 0.97
N LEU A 479 -14.34 -7.68 1.83
CA LEU A 479 -14.00 -9.07 1.48
C LEU A 479 -14.73 -9.56 0.21
N ILE A 480 -15.89 -8.96 -0.11
CA ILE A 480 -16.70 -9.31 -1.28
C ILE A 480 -16.80 -8.17 -2.29
N GLY A 481 -16.59 -6.91 -1.90
CA GLY A 481 -16.89 -5.73 -2.73
C GLY A 481 -18.39 -5.52 -2.99
N LYS A 482 -18.76 -4.45 -3.71
CA LYS A 482 -20.13 -4.31 -4.22
C LYS A 482 -20.44 -5.48 -5.14
N GLN A 483 -21.46 -6.26 -4.83
CA GLN A 483 -21.91 -7.43 -5.61
C GLN A 483 -20.86 -8.56 -5.76
N GLY A 484 -20.03 -8.77 -4.76
CA GLY A 484 -19.05 -9.88 -4.83
C GLY A 484 -17.80 -9.61 -5.68
N GLN A 485 -17.53 -8.38 -6.08
CA GLN A 485 -16.50 -8.07 -7.08
C GLN A 485 -15.05 -8.34 -6.64
N THR A 486 -14.67 -8.23 -5.36
CA THR A 486 -13.28 -8.50 -4.94
C THR A 486 -12.95 -9.98 -5.04
N THR A 487 -13.89 -10.80 -4.60
CA THR A 487 -13.79 -12.26 -4.71
C THR A 487 -13.96 -12.69 -6.17
N THR A 488 -14.85 -12.03 -6.94
CA THR A 488 -15.02 -12.22 -8.39
C THR A 488 -13.74 -11.88 -9.15
N THR A 489 -12.95 -10.94 -8.69
CA THR A 489 -11.70 -10.53 -9.31
C THR A 489 -10.61 -11.57 -9.12
N ILE A 490 -10.46 -12.11 -7.93
CA ILE A 490 -9.58 -13.27 -7.66
C ILE A 490 -10.10 -14.48 -8.48
N LEU A 491 -11.43 -14.63 -8.59
CA LEU A 491 -12.11 -15.62 -9.41
C LEU A 491 -11.84 -15.47 -10.91
N MET A 492 -11.93 -14.28 -11.48
CA MET A 492 -11.70 -14.05 -12.91
C MET A 492 -10.24 -14.30 -13.31
N PHE A 493 -9.28 -14.01 -12.43
CA PHE A 493 -7.86 -14.34 -12.70
C PHE A 493 -7.60 -15.84 -12.69
N SER A 494 -8.21 -16.56 -11.76
CA SER A 494 -8.13 -18.04 -11.75
C SER A 494 -8.78 -18.66 -12.99
N LEU A 495 -9.75 -17.97 -13.62
CA LEU A 495 -10.39 -18.42 -14.86
C LEU A 495 -9.54 -18.08 -16.10
N HIS A 496 -8.79 -16.97 -16.11
CA HIS A 496 -7.94 -16.59 -17.24
C HIS A 496 -6.65 -17.42 -17.29
N SER A 497 -6.11 -17.79 -16.14
CA SER A 497 -4.94 -18.69 -16.07
C SER A 497 -5.25 -20.09 -16.60
N SER A 498 -6.49 -20.55 -16.47
CA SER A 498 -6.93 -21.86 -16.99
C SER A 498 -7.53 -21.82 -18.40
N ALA A 499 -7.64 -20.65 -19.04
CA ALA A 499 -8.20 -20.48 -20.40
C ALA A 499 -7.11 -20.16 -21.46
N ILE A 500 -5.82 -20.23 -21.10
CA ILE A 500 -4.67 -20.07 -22.00
C ILE A 500 -4.01 -21.44 -22.28
N ASP A 501 -4.72 -22.53 -22.03
CA ASP A 501 -4.38 -23.88 -22.48
C ASP A 501 -5.14 -24.25 -23.76
#